data_d09cb3670467e89449bbc8b339e72248
#
_entry.id   d09cb3670467e89449bbc8b339e72248
#
_cell.length_a   1.000
_cell.length_b   1.000
_cell.length_c   1.000
_cell.angle_alpha   90.00
_cell.angle_beta   90.00
_cell.angle_gamma   90.00
#
_symmetry.space_group_name_H-M   'P 1'
#
loop_
_entity.id
_entity.type
_entity.pdbx_description
1 polymer ?
#
loop_
_entity_poly.entity_id
_entity_poly.type
_entity_poly.pdbx_seq_one_letter_code
_entity_poly.pdbx_strand_id
1 'polypeptide(L)'
;MVFNYLTAHAEVDDYRPLLVAPLTMAESFLGLIRREQEHAKAGRPAHIVAKMNALLEPSVIEALYAASQAGVQIDLIVRGLCVLRPGVKGLSDHIRVRSVVGRFLEHSRIFHFDNGGNSEVYLGSADWMPRNLFERCEVVFPVQDPLAIARIHNEILSSYLADTVKARIQQSDGSYIRASKLFKDAPVFSSQEFLMRLAEGKTDLDAIPPAVPPKAAPASVRARKVPAKKSAAAD
;
A
#
# COMPACT_ATOMS: atom_id res chain seq x y z
N MET A 1 5.34 9.66 -26.51
CA MET A 1 6.62 9.42 -25.81
C MET A 1 6.79 7.94 -25.43
N VAL A 2 5.95 7.32 -24.58
CA VAL A 2 6.07 5.90 -24.22
C VAL A 2 6.05 4.98 -25.45
N PHE A 3 5.20 5.24 -26.44
CA PHE A 3 5.16 4.47 -27.69
C PHE A 3 6.45 4.58 -28.52
N ASN A 4 7.09 5.74 -28.52
CA ASN A 4 8.36 5.92 -29.23
C ASN A 4 9.48 5.09 -28.59
N TYR A 5 9.50 5.00 -27.26
CA TYR A 5 10.39 4.10 -26.53
C TYR A 5 10.13 2.63 -26.89
N LEU A 6 8.85 2.19 -26.83
CA LEU A 6 8.45 0.81 -27.15
C LEU A 6 8.78 0.39 -28.59
N THR A 7 8.75 1.35 -29.52
CA THR A 7 9.04 1.10 -30.94
C THR A 7 10.48 1.41 -31.33
N ALA A 8 11.35 1.74 -30.37
CA ALA A 8 12.75 2.15 -30.57
C ALA A 8 12.93 3.32 -31.55
N HIS A 9 11.94 4.20 -31.67
CA HIS A 9 11.96 5.31 -32.66
C HIS A 9 12.65 6.57 -32.13
N ALA A 10 12.78 6.75 -30.83
CA ALA A 10 13.53 7.84 -30.22
C ALA A 10 13.83 7.55 -28.75
N GLU A 11 15.00 7.97 -28.28
CA GLU A 11 15.26 8.15 -26.87
C GLU A 11 14.43 9.33 -26.38
N VAL A 12 13.73 9.15 -25.25
CA VAL A 12 12.92 10.19 -24.63
C VAL A 12 13.50 10.48 -23.26
N ASP A 13 14.00 11.68 -23.07
CA ASP A 13 14.68 12.08 -21.83
C ASP A 13 13.72 12.50 -20.72
N ASP A 14 12.47 12.82 -21.05
CA ASP A 14 11.48 13.29 -20.07
C ASP A 14 10.09 12.68 -20.32
N TYR A 15 9.61 11.95 -19.33
CA TYR A 15 8.27 11.33 -19.32
C TYR A 15 7.26 12.07 -18.46
N ARG A 16 7.68 13.13 -17.76
CA ARG A 16 6.80 13.85 -16.84
C ARG A 16 5.49 14.30 -17.51
N PRO A 17 4.37 14.21 -16.83
CA PRO A 17 4.19 13.80 -15.42
C PRO A 17 4.09 12.28 -15.21
N LEU A 18 4.38 11.44 -16.20
CA LEU A 18 4.28 9.99 -16.11
C LEU A 18 5.50 9.39 -15.39
N LEU A 19 5.28 8.38 -14.56
CA LEU A 19 6.32 7.52 -14.03
C LEU A 19 6.36 6.26 -14.91
N VAL A 20 7.47 6.02 -15.58
CA VAL A 20 7.59 4.94 -16.57
C VAL A 20 8.63 3.93 -16.13
N ALA A 21 8.25 2.66 -16.04
CA ALA A 21 9.18 1.57 -15.86
C ALA A 21 9.65 1.02 -17.22
N PRO A 22 10.90 0.58 -17.32
CA PRO A 22 11.94 0.45 -16.28
C PRO A 22 12.78 1.72 -16.05
N LEU A 23 12.38 2.88 -16.58
CA LEU A 23 13.23 4.07 -16.74
C LEU A 23 13.24 4.98 -15.49
N THR A 24 12.08 5.52 -15.11
CA THR A 24 11.99 6.56 -14.08
C THR A 24 11.16 6.18 -12.87
N MET A 25 10.35 5.12 -12.97
CA MET A 25 9.33 4.80 -11.97
C MET A 25 9.90 4.49 -10.60
N ALA A 26 10.93 3.67 -10.51
CA ALA A 26 11.52 3.26 -9.24
C ALA A 26 12.04 4.48 -8.46
N GLU A 27 12.88 5.30 -9.10
CA GLU A 27 13.44 6.51 -8.50
C GLU A 27 12.36 7.53 -8.14
N SER A 28 11.32 7.66 -8.98
CA SER A 28 10.20 8.55 -8.69
C SER A 28 9.46 8.13 -7.42
N PHE A 29 9.13 6.84 -7.25
CA PHE A 29 8.50 6.35 -6.01
C PHE A 29 9.39 6.53 -4.79
N LEU A 30 10.69 6.23 -4.90
CA LEU A 30 11.63 6.47 -3.82
C LEU A 30 11.70 7.96 -3.45
N GLY A 31 11.67 8.85 -4.45
CA GLY A 31 11.60 10.29 -4.24
C GLY A 31 10.33 10.74 -3.50
N LEU A 32 9.17 10.23 -3.90
CA LEU A 32 7.89 10.50 -3.24
C LEU A 32 7.89 10.03 -1.77
N ILE A 33 8.39 8.83 -1.48
CA ILE A 33 8.49 8.30 -0.12
C ILE A 33 9.47 9.13 0.73
N ARG A 34 10.64 9.50 0.19
CA ARG A 34 11.60 10.38 0.88
C ARG A 34 11.01 11.76 1.16
N ARG A 35 10.21 12.30 0.26
CA ARG A 35 9.51 13.58 0.46
C ARG A 35 8.57 13.52 1.68
N GLU A 36 7.79 12.45 1.82
CA GLU A 36 6.96 12.26 3.02
C GLU A 36 7.81 12.17 4.29
N GLN A 37 8.96 11.49 4.22
CA GLN A 37 9.90 11.44 5.34
C GLN A 37 10.38 12.83 5.76
N GLU A 38 10.71 13.70 4.80
CA GLU A 38 11.14 15.08 5.12
C GLU A 38 9.97 15.93 5.64
N HIS A 39 8.74 15.71 5.19
CA HIS A 39 7.56 16.33 5.77
C HIS A 39 7.39 15.93 7.24
N ALA A 40 7.45 14.64 7.56
CA ALA A 40 7.33 14.15 8.93
C ALA A 40 8.41 14.73 9.86
N LYS A 41 9.68 14.73 9.44
CA LYS A 41 10.79 15.33 10.19
C LYS A 41 10.59 16.83 10.47
N ALA A 42 9.92 17.52 9.54
CA ALA A 42 9.62 18.94 9.68
C ALA A 42 8.30 19.22 10.45
N GLY A 43 7.66 18.20 11.02
CA GLY A 43 6.38 18.32 11.74
C GLY A 43 5.18 18.67 10.83
N ARG A 44 5.29 18.46 9.54
CA ARG A 44 4.19 18.65 8.57
C ARG A 44 3.39 17.35 8.40
N PRO A 45 2.14 17.42 7.95
CA PRO A 45 1.35 16.23 7.61
C PRO A 45 2.13 15.30 6.66
N ALA A 46 2.16 14.01 6.98
CA ALA A 46 2.87 13.00 6.20
C ALA A 46 2.19 11.64 6.34
N HIS A 47 1.57 11.18 5.28
CA HIS A 47 0.85 9.92 5.25
C HIS A 47 0.96 9.28 3.87
N ILE A 48 1.23 7.99 3.83
CA ILE A 48 1.23 7.19 2.61
C ILE A 48 0.11 6.17 2.70
N VAL A 49 -0.78 6.16 1.70
CA VAL A 49 -1.74 5.06 1.51
C VAL A 49 -1.49 4.43 0.16
N ALA A 50 -1.10 3.17 0.13
CA ALA A 50 -0.82 2.48 -1.13
C ALA A 50 -1.61 1.18 -1.26
N LYS A 51 -2.35 1.06 -2.38
CA LYS A 51 -3.11 -0.14 -2.75
C LYS A 51 -2.47 -0.79 -3.98
N MET A 52 -2.15 -2.08 -3.87
CA MET A 52 -1.50 -2.85 -4.93
C MET A 52 -1.71 -4.35 -4.77
N ASN A 53 -1.24 -5.15 -5.73
CA ASN A 53 -1.32 -6.60 -5.59
C ASN A 53 -0.15 -7.19 -4.81
N ALA A 54 1.06 -6.65 -4.98
CA ALA A 54 2.25 -7.20 -4.33
C ALA A 54 3.28 -6.12 -3.97
N LEU A 55 3.99 -6.35 -2.86
CA LEU A 55 5.07 -5.51 -2.34
C LEU A 55 6.27 -6.41 -2.01
N LEU A 56 7.28 -6.39 -2.90
CA LEU A 56 8.47 -7.25 -2.81
C LEU A 56 9.78 -6.51 -3.06
N GLU A 57 9.75 -5.29 -3.64
CA GLU A 57 10.98 -4.55 -3.99
C GLU A 57 11.72 -4.08 -2.74
N PRO A 58 12.98 -4.53 -2.52
CA PRO A 58 13.72 -4.21 -1.30
C PRO A 58 13.95 -2.72 -1.10
N SER A 59 14.32 -1.98 -2.16
CA SER A 59 14.61 -0.55 -2.06
C SER A 59 13.40 0.28 -1.62
N VAL A 60 12.21 -0.09 -2.10
CA VAL A 60 10.94 0.52 -1.68
C VAL A 60 10.63 0.17 -0.22
N ILE A 61 10.83 -1.09 0.19
CA ILE A 61 10.58 -1.55 1.55
C ILE A 61 11.50 -0.83 2.55
N GLU A 62 12.78 -0.68 2.22
CA GLU A 62 13.75 0.06 3.04
C GLU A 62 13.37 1.53 3.16
N ALA A 63 12.93 2.17 2.06
CA ALA A 63 12.45 3.54 2.08
C ALA A 63 11.20 3.70 2.96
N LEU A 64 10.24 2.75 2.92
CA LEU A 64 9.06 2.75 3.78
C LEU A 64 9.43 2.56 5.26
N TYR A 65 10.41 1.71 5.58
CA TYR A 65 10.91 1.59 6.94
C TYR A 65 11.54 2.88 7.44
N ALA A 66 12.40 3.52 6.62
CA ALA A 66 13.01 4.81 6.96
C ALA A 66 11.94 5.91 7.15
N ALA A 67 10.90 5.93 6.32
CA ALA A 67 9.79 6.86 6.45
C ALA A 67 8.99 6.60 7.75
N SER A 68 8.72 5.34 8.10
CA SER A 68 8.08 4.97 9.36
C SER A 68 8.90 5.42 10.57
N GLN A 69 10.22 5.22 10.56
CA GLN A 69 11.11 5.68 11.63
C GLN A 69 11.13 7.20 11.78
N ALA A 70 10.86 7.94 10.72
CA ALA A 70 10.71 9.39 10.75
C ALA A 70 9.31 9.86 11.21
N GLY A 71 8.36 8.94 11.45
CA GLY A 71 7.02 9.24 11.94
C GLY A 71 5.92 9.26 10.87
N VAL A 72 6.24 8.97 9.60
CA VAL A 72 5.24 8.89 8.53
C VAL A 72 4.24 7.77 8.84
N GLN A 73 2.94 8.07 8.79
CA GLN A 73 1.89 7.06 8.87
C GLN A 73 1.79 6.34 7.52
N ILE A 74 1.77 5.01 7.52
CA ILE A 74 1.78 4.22 6.28
C ILE A 74 0.73 3.13 6.35
N ASP A 75 -0.26 3.21 5.47
CA ASP A 75 -1.33 2.22 5.30
C ASP A 75 -1.21 1.50 3.96
N LEU A 76 -0.94 0.21 4.00
CA LEU A 76 -0.75 -0.62 2.81
C LEU A 76 -1.91 -1.59 2.64
N ILE A 77 -2.53 -1.58 1.46
CA ILE A 77 -3.61 -2.49 1.07
C ILE A 77 -3.02 -3.42 0.01
N VAL A 78 -2.46 -4.55 0.45
CA VAL A 78 -1.75 -5.49 -0.43
C VAL A 78 -2.54 -6.79 -0.52
N ARG A 79 -3.11 -7.07 -1.70
CA ARG A 79 -3.96 -8.25 -1.90
C ARG A 79 -3.22 -9.58 -1.82
N GLY A 80 -2.03 -9.65 -2.39
CA GLY A 80 -1.23 -10.86 -2.55
C GLY A 80 0.04 -10.86 -1.69
N LEU A 81 1.19 -11.03 -2.33
CA LEU A 81 2.47 -11.14 -1.65
C LEU A 81 2.93 -9.83 -1.03
N CYS A 82 3.26 -9.86 0.25
CA CYS A 82 3.87 -8.76 0.97
C CYS A 82 5.00 -9.30 1.86
N VAL A 83 6.24 -8.94 1.56
CA VAL A 83 7.40 -9.35 2.36
C VAL A 83 7.80 -8.31 3.40
N LEU A 84 7.23 -7.11 3.34
CA LEU A 84 7.37 -6.10 4.38
C LEU A 84 6.78 -6.60 5.70
N ARG A 85 7.41 -6.28 6.83
CA ARG A 85 6.95 -6.61 8.19
C ARG A 85 6.42 -5.36 8.89
N PRO A 86 5.11 -5.23 9.09
CA PRO A 86 4.52 -4.09 9.79
C PRO A 86 4.63 -4.25 11.31
N GLY A 87 4.60 -3.12 12.05
CA GLY A 87 4.49 -3.12 13.51
C GLY A 87 5.70 -3.72 14.24
N VAL A 88 6.87 -3.75 13.62
CA VAL A 88 8.13 -4.14 14.27
C VAL A 88 8.67 -2.94 15.03
N LYS A 89 8.82 -3.07 16.35
CA LYS A 89 9.24 -1.99 17.25
C LYS A 89 10.57 -1.35 16.81
N GLY A 90 10.57 -0.03 16.67
CA GLY A 90 11.73 0.77 16.26
C GLY A 90 12.04 0.70 14.76
N LEU A 91 11.28 -0.05 13.97
CA LEU A 91 11.49 -0.18 12.54
C LEU A 91 10.24 0.24 11.74
N SER A 92 9.10 -0.36 12.03
CA SER A 92 7.86 -0.19 11.28
C SER A 92 6.65 0.06 12.17
N ASP A 93 6.85 0.79 13.27
CA ASP A 93 5.79 1.10 14.25
C ASP A 93 4.59 1.80 13.63
N HIS A 94 4.81 2.58 12.57
CA HIS A 94 3.79 3.37 11.89
C HIS A 94 3.31 2.72 10.57
N ILE A 95 3.74 1.49 10.27
CA ILE A 95 3.29 0.77 9.08
C ILE A 95 2.19 -0.21 9.44
N ARG A 96 1.12 -0.20 8.65
CA ARG A 96 -0.03 -1.10 8.74
C ARG A 96 -0.25 -1.76 7.40
N VAL A 97 -0.45 -3.06 7.39
CA VAL A 97 -0.70 -3.81 6.16
C VAL A 97 -1.99 -4.59 6.30
N ARG A 98 -2.85 -4.46 5.31
CA ARG A 98 -4.08 -5.27 5.19
C ARG A 98 -4.21 -5.87 3.81
N SER A 99 -4.87 -7.01 3.75
CA SER A 99 -5.28 -7.66 2.51
C SER A 99 -6.80 -7.76 2.49
N VAL A 100 -7.42 -7.33 1.39
CA VAL A 100 -8.86 -7.48 1.17
C VAL A 100 -9.07 -8.43 0.01
N VAL A 101 -9.74 -9.56 0.26
CA VAL A 101 -10.09 -10.56 -0.73
C VAL A 101 -11.57 -10.88 -0.60
N GLY A 102 -12.34 -10.61 -1.63
CA GLY A 102 -13.78 -10.73 -1.62
C GLY A 102 -14.34 -11.26 -2.95
N ARG A 103 -15.53 -10.80 -3.29
CA ARG A 103 -16.26 -11.17 -4.50
C ARG A 103 -15.54 -10.73 -5.79
N PHE A 104 -14.95 -9.53 -5.76
CA PHE A 104 -14.29 -8.93 -6.91
C PHE A 104 -12.77 -9.05 -6.78
N LEU A 105 -12.10 -9.12 -7.94
CA LEU A 105 -10.67 -9.07 -8.03
C LEU A 105 -10.16 -7.64 -7.73
N GLU A 106 -9.37 -7.50 -6.67
CA GLU A 106 -8.78 -6.23 -6.27
C GLU A 106 -7.51 -5.95 -7.06
N HIS A 107 -7.66 -5.42 -8.29
CA HIS A 107 -6.55 -5.25 -9.24
C HIS A 107 -6.13 -3.80 -9.46
N SER A 108 -6.76 -2.83 -8.82
CA SER A 108 -6.37 -1.42 -8.90
C SER A 108 -5.07 -1.16 -8.12
N ARG A 109 -4.22 -0.28 -8.66
CA ARG A 109 -3.05 0.27 -7.99
C ARG A 109 -3.28 1.74 -7.79
N ILE A 110 -3.22 2.16 -6.53
CA ILE A 110 -3.47 3.53 -6.10
C ILE A 110 -2.38 3.88 -5.10
N PHE A 111 -1.72 5.02 -5.31
CA PHE A 111 -0.68 5.51 -4.41
C PHE A 111 -1.02 6.94 -4.01
N HIS A 112 -1.29 7.15 -2.74
CA HIS A 112 -1.60 8.45 -2.15
C HIS A 112 -0.44 8.88 -1.26
N PHE A 113 -0.05 10.15 -1.41
CA PHE A 113 0.94 10.83 -0.60
C PHE A 113 0.35 12.14 -0.08
N ASP A 114 0.51 12.41 1.22
CA ASP A 114 -0.09 13.59 1.87
C ASP A 114 0.63 14.89 1.51
N ASN A 115 1.91 14.81 1.15
CA ASN A 115 2.72 15.91 0.62
C ASN A 115 2.59 17.21 1.44
N GLY A 116 2.71 17.10 2.78
CA GLY A 116 2.62 18.25 3.66
C GLY A 116 1.27 18.94 3.69
N GLY A 117 0.18 18.22 3.33
CA GLY A 117 -1.20 18.71 3.25
C GLY A 117 -1.66 19.07 1.82
N ASN A 118 -0.79 18.92 0.82
CA ASN A 118 -1.16 19.08 -0.60
C ASN A 118 -1.22 17.70 -1.28
N SER A 119 -2.22 16.91 -0.89
CA SER A 119 -2.37 15.51 -1.26
C SER A 119 -2.25 15.22 -2.75
N GLU A 120 -1.50 14.20 -3.08
CA GLU A 120 -1.32 13.69 -4.43
C GLU A 120 -1.76 12.23 -4.53
N VAL A 121 -2.39 11.87 -5.64
CA VAL A 121 -2.80 10.51 -5.96
C VAL A 121 -2.23 10.10 -7.30
N TYR A 122 -1.65 8.91 -7.34
CA TYR A 122 -1.14 8.28 -8.56
C TYR A 122 -1.90 6.99 -8.82
N LEU A 123 -2.21 6.72 -10.08
CA LEU A 123 -2.84 5.50 -10.57
C LEU A 123 -1.96 4.84 -11.62
N GLY A 124 -2.03 3.52 -11.74
CA GLY A 124 -1.25 2.84 -12.78
C GLY A 124 -1.33 1.33 -12.79
N SER A 125 -0.41 0.73 -13.55
CA SER A 125 -0.38 -0.72 -13.78
C SER A 125 0.63 -1.46 -12.89
N ALA A 126 1.61 -0.76 -12.30
CA ALA A 126 2.72 -1.35 -11.56
C ALA A 126 2.38 -1.69 -10.11
N ASP A 127 2.85 -2.85 -9.67
CA ASP A 127 3.05 -3.16 -8.24
C ASP A 127 4.47 -2.75 -7.81
N TRP A 128 4.73 -2.66 -6.53
CA TRP A 128 6.09 -2.46 -6.01
C TRP A 128 6.86 -3.79 -5.97
N MET A 129 7.14 -4.30 -7.16
CA MET A 129 7.87 -5.55 -7.41
C MET A 129 9.07 -5.30 -8.32
N PRO A 130 10.20 -6.01 -8.15
CA PRO A 130 11.37 -5.89 -9.04
C PRO A 130 10.99 -5.98 -10.51
N ARG A 131 10.20 -7.00 -10.87
CA ARG A 131 9.75 -7.22 -12.24
C ARG A 131 8.94 -6.05 -12.83
N ASN A 132 8.08 -5.39 -12.03
CA ASN A 132 7.30 -4.25 -12.51
C ASN A 132 8.15 -2.98 -12.62
N LEU A 133 9.10 -2.77 -11.72
CA LEU A 133 9.88 -1.54 -11.66
C LEU A 133 11.07 -1.54 -12.62
N PHE A 134 11.63 -2.72 -12.94
CA PHE A 134 12.91 -2.81 -13.66
C PHE A 134 12.88 -3.66 -14.94
N GLU A 135 11.85 -4.47 -15.18
CA GLU A 135 11.85 -5.41 -16.31
C GLU A 135 10.68 -5.16 -17.28
N ARG A 136 9.50 -4.76 -16.76
CA ARG A 136 8.29 -4.55 -17.56
C ARG A 136 8.16 -3.09 -17.98
N CYS A 137 7.48 -2.87 -19.09
CA CYS A 137 6.95 -1.55 -19.42
C CYS A 137 5.66 -1.33 -18.65
N GLU A 138 5.71 -0.48 -17.64
CA GLU A 138 4.58 -0.08 -16.81
C GLU A 138 4.47 1.44 -16.77
N VAL A 139 3.26 1.94 -16.56
CA VAL A 139 3.00 3.38 -16.46
C VAL A 139 2.19 3.67 -15.19
N VAL A 140 2.61 4.71 -14.48
CA VAL A 140 1.89 5.33 -13.39
C VAL A 140 1.76 6.82 -13.68
N PHE A 141 0.61 7.40 -13.39
CA PHE A 141 0.31 8.81 -13.70
C PHE A 141 -0.36 9.51 -12.52
N PRO A 142 -0.07 10.81 -12.29
CA PRO A 142 -0.76 11.59 -11.28
C PRO A 142 -2.19 11.92 -11.71
N VAL A 143 -3.10 11.88 -10.75
CA VAL A 143 -4.46 12.41 -10.91
C VAL A 143 -4.39 13.93 -10.72
N GLN A 144 -4.86 14.69 -11.69
CA GLN A 144 -4.77 16.17 -11.67
C GLN A 144 -6.03 16.84 -11.13
N ASP A 145 -7.19 16.19 -11.26
CA ASP A 145 -8.47 16.77 -10.79
C ASP A 145 -8.59 16.62 -9.26
N PRO A 146 -8.69 17.73 -8.52
CA PRO A 146 -8.86 17.72 -7.06
C PRO A 146 -10.09 16.96 -6.59
N LEU A 147 -11.20 16.98 -7.35
CA LEU A 147 -12.40 16.23 -7.00
C LEU A 147 -12.17 14.72 -7.14
N ALA A 148 -11.46 14.29 -8.17
CA ALA A 148 -11.07 12.89 -8.34
C ALA A 148 -10.09 12.45 -7.24
N ILE A 149 -9.12 13.28 -6.85
CA ILE A 149 -8.20 13.01 -5.72
C ILE A 149 -9.02 12.80 -4.44
N ALA A 150 -9.89 13.74 -4.10
CA ALA A 150 -10.74 13.67 -2.92
C ALA A 150 -11.63 12.42 -2.94
N ARG A 151 -12.22 12.10 -4.09
CA ARG A 151 -13.05 10.91 -4.28
C ARG A 151 -12.26 9.61 -4.07
N ILE A 152 -11.08 9.49 -4.69
CA ILE A 152 -10.24 8.30 -4.53
C ILE A 152 -9.84 8.10 -3.07
N HIS A 153 -9.47 9.17 -2.38
CA HIS A 153 -9.08 9.11 -0.97
C HIS A 153 -10.27 8.80 -0.07
N ASN A 154 -11.36 9.60 -0.15
CA ASN A 154 -12.47 9.56 0.81
C ASN A 154 -13.46 8.42 0.55
N GLU A 155 -13.67 8.03 -0.70
CA GLU A 155 -14.56 6.90 -1.03
C GLU A 155 -13.80 5.59 -1.10
N ILE A 156 -12.80 5.50 -1.98
CA ILE A 156 -12.16 4.23 -2.33
C ILE A 156 -11.20 3.78 -1.24
N LEU A 157 -10.14 4.57 -0.96
CA LEU A 157 -9.13 4.16 0.02
C LEU A 157 -9.72 4.06 1.43
N SER A 158 -10.55 5.02 1.84
CA SER A 158 -11.20 5.01 3.16
C SER A 158 -12.09 3.79 3.35
N SER A 159 -12.86 3.36 2.34
CA SER A 159 -13.68 2.15 2.44
C SER A 159 -12.83 0.89 2.66
N TYR A 160 -11.69 0.76 1.96
CA TYR A 160 -10.78 -0.37 2.21
C TYR A 160 -10.14 -0.32 3.59
N LEU A 161 -9.81 0.88 4.08
CA LEU A 161 -9.24 1.06 5.41
C LEU A 161 -10.26 0.80 6.54
N ALA A 162 -11.54 0.92 6.25
CA ALA A 162 -12.62 0.62 7.18
C ALA A 162 -13.10 -0.85 7.15
N ASP A 163 -12.67 -1.66 6.16
CA ASP A 163 -13.17 -3.03 5.99
C ASP A 163 -12.84 -3.94 7.20
N THR A 164 -13.88 -4.46 7.85
CA THR A 164 -13.78 -5.41 8.97
C THR A 164 -14.24 -6.82 8.59
N VAL A 165 -14.95 -6.99 7.47
CA VAL A 165 -15.52 -8.26 7.03
C VAL A 165 -14.56 -9.09 6.23
N LYS A 166 -13.94 -8.48 5.23
CA LYS A 166 -13.03 -9.16 4.28
C LYS A 166 -11.57 -8.93 4.57
N ALA A 167 -11.24 -7.84 5.28
CA ALA A 167 -9.85 -7.50 5.59
C ALA A 167 -9.17 -8.52 6.50
N ARG A 168 -7.90 -8.77 6.20
CA ARG A 168 -6.95 -9.52 7.02
C ARG A 168 -5.77 -8.62 7.31
N ILE A 169 -5.41 -8.50 8.56
CA ILE A 169 -4.34 -7.62 9.04
C ILE A 169 -3.06 -8.42 9.19
N GLN A 170 -2.01 -8.00 8.52
CA GLN A 170 -0.69 -8.62 8.65
C GLN A 170 -0.08 -8.27 10.01
N GLN A 171 0.51 -9.27 10.65
CA GLN A 171 1.19 -9.14 11.93
C GLN A 171 2.71 -8.99 11.71
N SER A 172 3.43 -8.57 12.74
CA SER A 172 4.89 -8.39 12.69
C SER A 172 5.67 -9.69 12.39
N ASP A 173 5.09 -10.85 12.66
CA ASP A 173 5.65 -12.16 12.30
C ASP A 173 5.33 -12.57 10.84
N GLY A 174 4.53 -11.76 10.12
CA GLY A 174 4.07 -12.00 8.75
C GLY A 174 2.82 -12.85 8.65
N SER A 175 2.23 -13.31 9.76
CA SER A 175 0.94 -13.97 9.76
C SER A 175 -0.20 -12.97 9.50
N TYR A 176 -1.38 -13.49 9.12
CA TYR A 176 -2.56 -12.67 8.87
C TYR A 176 -3.71 -13.08 9.77
N ILE A 177 -4.32 -12.09 10.42
CA ILE A 177 -5.51 -12.28 11.27
C ILE A 177 -6.70 -11.53 10.66
N ARG A 178 -7.89 -12.12 10.68
CA ARG A 178 -9.11 -11.44 10.22
C ARG A 178 -9.35 -10.18 11.04
N ALA A 179 -9.67 -9.07 10.40
CA ALA A 179 -9.97 -7.80 11.05
C ALA A 179 -11.11 -7.96 12.09
N SER A 180 -12.16 -8.71 11.77
CA SER A 180 -13.27 -9.01 12.69
C SER A 180 -12.87 -9.74 13.99
N LYS A 181 -11.73 -10.43 14.00
CA LYS A 181 -11.21 -11.06 15.23
C LYS A 181 -10.39 -10.10 16.09
N LEU A 182 -9.74 -9.12 15.45
CA LEU A 182 -8.90 -8.13 16.14
C LEU A 182 -9.73 -6.97 16.68
N PHE A 183 -10.77 -6.56 15.96
CA PHE A 183 -11.58 -5.37 16.22
C PHE A 183 -13.02 -5.75 16.47
N LYS A 184 -13.25 -6.42 17.61
CA LYS A 184 -14.57 -6.98 17.95
C LYS A 184 -15.66 -5.92 18.11
N ASP A 185 -15.28 -4.73 18.54
CA ASP A 185 -16.20 -3.62 18.80
C ASP A 185 -16.33 -2.66 17.59
N ALA A 186 -15.61 -2.92 16.50
CA ALA A 186 -15.69 -2.10 15.31
C ALA A 186 -16.97 -2.40 14.51
N PRO A 187 -17.55 -1.41 13.81
CA PRO A 187 -18.68 -1.62 12.92
C PRO A 187 -18.40 -2.73 11.90
N VAL A 188 -19.45 -3.52 11.60
CA VAL A 188 -19.39 -4.53 10.53
C VAL A 188 -19.47 -3.81 9.20
N PHE A 189 -18.37 -3.77 8.44
CA PHE A 189 -18.27 -3.03 7.19
C PHE A 189 -17.51 -3.83 6.12
N SER A 190 -18.09 -3.93 4.92
CA SER A 190 -17.51 -4.58 3.76
C SER A 190 -17.29 -3.56 2.65
N SER A 191 -16.05 -3.27 2.31
CA SER A 191 -15.68 -2.28 1.31
C SER A 191 -16.28 -2.56 -0.06
N GLN A 192 -16.23 -3.80 -0.54
CA GLN A 192 -16.77 -4.17 -1.85
C GLN A 192 -18.30 -4.03 -1.91
N GLU A 193 -18.99 -4.43 -0.86
CA GLU A 193 -20.44 -4.30 -0.78
C GLU A 193 -20.88 -2.84 -0.68
N PHE A 194 -20.15 -2.05 0.11
CA PHE A 194 -20.36 -0.61 0.20
C PHE A 194 -20.19 0.07 -1.16
N LEU A 195 -19.07 -0.18 -1.86
CA LEU A 195 -18.78 0.43 -3.17
C LEU A 195 -19.81 0.03 -4.24
N MET A 196 -20.33 -1.20 -4.19
CA MET A 196 -21.45 -1.61 -5.05
C MET A 196 -22.71 -0.78 -4.77
N ARG A 197 -23.09 -0.68 -3.50
CA ARG A 197 -24.29 0.08 -3.10
C ARG A 197 -24.14 1.56 -3.41
N LEU A 198 -22.95 2.12 -3.26
CA LEU A 198 -22.65 3.50 -3.63
C LEU A 198 -22.82 3.72 -5.13
N ALA A 199 -22.31 2.82 -5.96
CA ALA A 199 -22.46 2.89 -7.41
C ALA A 199 -23.93 2.75 -7.87
N GLU A 200 -24.75 2.03 -7.09
CA GLU A 200 -26.19 1.89 -7.32
C GLU A 200 -27.02 3.05 -6.75
N GLY A 201 -26.41 4.04 -6.10
CA GLY A 201 -27.10 5.14 -5.42
C GLY A 201 -27.92 4.72 -4.19
N LYS A 202 -27.55 3.59 -3.57
CA LYS A 202 -28.27 3.01 -2.41
C LYS A 202 -27.64 3.33 -1.06
N THR A 203 -26.56 4.09 -1.03
CA THR A 203 -25.84 4.55 0.17
C THR A 203 -25.06 5.81 -0.16
N ASP A 204 -24.53 6.49 0.84
CA ASP A 204 -23.70 7.67 0.73
C ASP A 204 -22.38 7.51 1.47
N LEU A 205 -21.52 8.52 1.44
CA LEU A 205 -20.17 8.48 2.03
C LEU A 205 -20.19 8.49 3.56
N ASP A 206 -21.23 9.02 4.16
CA ASP A 206 -21.38 9.10 5.63
C ASP A 206 -21.52 7.70 6.25
N ALA A 207 -21.84 6.70 5.42
CA ALA A 207 -21.88 5.30 5.84
C ALA A 207 -20.51 4.64 6.00
N ILE A 208 -19.40 5.30 5.60
CA ILE A 208 -18.04 4.77 5.81
C ILE A 208 -17.64 5.00 7.27
N PRO A 209 -17.46 3.95 8.08
CA PRO A 209 -16.99 4.12 9.44
C PRO A 209 -15.51 4.57 9.45
N PRO A 210 -15.03 5.12 10.57
CA PRO A 210 -13.61 5.43 10.72
C PRO A 210 -12.72 4.23 10.40
N ALA A 211 -11.57 4.51 9.79
CA ALA A 211 -10.56 3.49 9.53
C ALA A 211 -10.22 2.75 10.82
N VAL A 212 -10.16 1.43 10.76
CA VAL A 212 -9.84 0.62 11.94
C VAL A 212 -8.32 0.62 12.12
N PRO A 213 -7.78 1.30 13.16
CA PRO A 213 -6.37 1.26 13.42
C PRO A 213 -5.98 -0.15 13.87
N PRO A 214 -4.88 -0.74 13.39
CA PRO A 214 -4.38 -1.97 13.96
C PRO A 214 -4.06 -1.73 15.43
N LYS A 215 -4.62 -2.58 16.31
CA LYS A 215 -4.18 -2.66 17.68
C LYS A 215 -2.72 -3.11 17.64
N ALA A 216 -1.82 -2.39 18.31
CA ALA A 216 -0.45 -2.85 18.47
C ALA A 216 -0.48 -4.32 18.93
N ALA A 217 0.22 -5.20 18.18
CA ALA A 217 0.25 -6.61 18.51
C ALA A 217 0.73 -6.76 19.94
N PRO A 218 0.10 -7.64 20.78
CA PRO A 218 0.66 -7.93 22.09
C PRO A 218 2.07 -8.47 21.89
N ALA A 219 3.04 -7.85 22.54
CA ALA A 219 4.42 -8.31 22.56
C ALA A 219 4.46 -9.75 23.06
N SER A 220 4.92 -10.66 22.25
CA SER A 220 5.18 -12.10 22.46
C SER A 220 4.27 -13.06 21.70
N VAL A 221 4.64 -13.37 20.47
CA VAL A 221 4.49 -14.74 19.97
C VAL A 221 5.90 -15.31 19.84
N ARG A 222 6.23 -16.25 20.70
CA ARG A 222 7.49 -17.00 20.69
C ARG A 222 7.71 -17.55 19.27
N ALA A 223 8.87 -17.26 18.69
CA ALA A 223 9.31 -17.87 17.45
C ALA A 223 9.13 -19.40 17.54
N ARG A 224 8.27 -19.95 16.68
CA ARG A 224 8.20 -21.39 16.48
C ARG A 224 9.58 -21.86 16.03
N LYS A 225 10.29 -22.63 16.88
CA LYS A 225 11.52 -23.32 16.49
C LYS A 225 11.20 -24.20 15.28
N VAL A 226 11.82 -23.89 14.16
CA VAL A 226 11.85 -24.78 13.00
C VAL A 226 12.61 -26.04 13.43
N PRO A 227 12.02 -27.24 13.34
CA PRO A 227 12.75 -28.44 13.67
C PRO A 227 13.93 -28.61 12.72
N ALA A 228 15.13 -28.78 13.27
CA ALA A 228 16.33 -29.06 12.49
C ALA A 228 16.12 -30.35 11.67
N LYS A 229 16.32 -30.27 10.37
CA LYS A 229 16.38 -31.46 9.52
C LYS A 229 17.54 -32.33 10.01
N LYS A 230 17.25 -33.55 10.47
CA LYS A 230 18.27 -34.60 10.71
C LYS A 230 18.94 -34.88 9.36
N SER A 231 20.24 -34.62 9.28
CA SER A 231 21.06 -35.11 8.19
C SER A 231 21.06 -36.64 8.24
N ALA A 232 20.55 -37.27 7.20
CA ALA A 232 20.77 -38.70 7.00
C ALA A 232 22.26 -38.87 6.64
N ALA A 233 23.01 -39.51 7.53
CA ALA A 233 24.31 -40.03 7.20
C ALA A 233 24.13 -41.20 6.24
N ALA A 234 24.83 -41.14 5.13
CA ALA A 234 24.96 -42.27 4.21
C ALA A 234 26.02 -43.19 4.78
N ASP A 235 25.67 -44.45 4.94
CA ASP A 235 26.54 -45.59 4.94
C ASP A 235 26.69 -46.12 3.50
#